data_744d00d6a6fbec70f78cc58a681ad71f
#
_entry.id   744d00d6a6fbec70f78cc58a681ad71f
#
_cell.length_a   1.000
_cell.length_b   1.000
_cell.length_c   1.000
_cell.angle_alpha   90.00
_cell.angle_beta   90.00
_cell.angle_gamma   90.00
#
_symmetry.space_group_name_H-M   'P 1'
#
loop_
_entity.id
_entity.type
_entity.pdbx_description
1 polymer ?
#
loop_
_entity_poly.entity_id
_entity_poly.type
_entity_poly.pdbx_seq_one_letter_code
_entity_poly.pdbx_strand_id
1 'polypeptide(L)'
;MTTTSSPPGTTTSGYLLDNAGEQVPDRWDALSRLYDEPTFRRFRDVGIRPGWRCLEIGAGGGSVAGWLAEQVGPAGRVTATDLDTRWLERLQVPNLIVRRHDITRDRLPVLTYDLIHCRLVLSHLPEAEAIIDRLIRSLRPRGWLVLEEFDTGYPDGACPRPRTEREHRANRIREAFTQLIEKRGADLTLASRLPALLADRGFEAVEVRGSFESGPGVRLLERANVEQARDELIAHGVTRADLDAHLDDLPRLPLLMPMMISVVARKWPS
;
A
#
# COMPACT_ATOMS: atom_id res chain seq x y z
N MET A 1 -2.17 47.75 -9.78
CA MET A 1 -1.33 46.57 -9.38
C MET A 1 -2.25 45.41 -9.18
N THR A 2 -2.41 44.63 -10.20
CA THR A 2 -3.30 43.45 -10.24
C THR A 2 -2.47 42.23 -9.82
N THR A 3 -2.81 41.71 -8.63
CA THR A 3 -2.26 40.42 -8.16
C THR A 3 -2.99 39.29 -8.85
N THR A 4 -2.32 38.64 -9.79
CA THR A 4 -2.73 37.39 -10.38
C THR A 4 -2.45 36.26 -9.40
N SER A 5 -3.49 35.71 -8.80
CA SER A 5 -3.42 34.44 -8.06
C SER A 5 -3.21 33.30 -9.05
N SER A 6 -2.11 32.57 -8.90
CA SER A 6 -1.88 31.32 -9.62
C SER A 6 -2.93 30.28 -9.22
N PRO A 7 -3.43 29.45 -10.17
CA PRO A 7 -4.35 28.38 -9.83
C PRO A 7 -3.64 27.28 -9.01
N PRO A 8 -4.37 26.54 -8.14
CA PRO A 8 -3.81 25.43 -7.39
C PRO A 8 -3.30 24.36 -8.35
N GLY A 9 -2.09 23.88 -8.07
CA GLY A 9 -1.34 22.96 -8.92
C GLY A 9 -2.12 21.69 -9.24
N THR A 10 -2.16 21.35 -10.50
CA THR A 10 -2.53 20.03 -11.02
C THR A 10 -1.63 18.97 -10.39
N THR A 11 -2.22 18.10 -9.58
CA THR A 11 -1.59 16.89 -9.07
C THR A 11 -1.26 15.96 -10.24
N THR A 12 0.00 15.85 -10.59
CA THR A 12 0.53 14.92 -11.59
C THR A 12 0.85 13.54 -11.02
N SER A 13 0.11 13.04 -10.05
CA SER A 13 0.23 11.65 -9.64
C SER A 13 -0.98 10.89 -10.20
N GLY A 14 -0.73 9.78 -10.88
CA GLY A 14 -1.78 8.88 -11.35
C GLY A 14 -2.53 8.15 -10.22
N TYR A 15 -2.24 8.48 -8.96
CA TYR A 15 -2.86 7.86 -7.79
C TYR A 15 -4.26 8.42 -7.55
N LEU A 16 -5.25 7.52 -7.35
CA LEU A 16 -6.66 7.91 -7.17
C LEU A 16 -6.91 8.61 -5.83
N LEU A 17 -6.24 8.14 -4.79
CA LEU A 17 -6.52 8.55 -3.42
C LEU A 17 -5.49 9.61 -2.99
N ASP A 18 -5.91 10.87 -2.92
CA ASP A 18 -5.04 11.95 -2.48
C ASP A 18 -4.65 11.79 -1.00
N ASN A 19 -3.34 11.81 -0.73
CA ASN A 19 -2.80 11.77 0.64
C ASN A 19 -2.90 13.14 1.36
N ALA A 20 -3.50 14.15 0.73
CA ALA A 20 -3.72 15.48 1.31
C ALA A 20 -5.12 15.66 1.92
N GLY A 21 -6.07 14.75 1.65
CA GLY A 21 -7.47 14.87 2.08
C GLY A 21 -7.68 14.72 3.60
N GLU A 22 -8.81 15.19 4.10
CA GLU A 22 -9.19 15.09 5.53
C GLU A 22 -9.40 13.65 6.01
N GLN A 23 -9.80 12.73 5.11
CA GLN A 23 -10.05 11.30 5.39
C GLN A 23 -8.80 10.44 5.45
N VAL A 24 -7.63 11.01 5.17
CA VAL A 24 -6.34 10.28 5.13
C VAL A 24 -5.99 9.61 6.46
N PRO A 25 -6.17 10.25 7.65
CA PRO A 25 -5.91 9.60 8.92
C PRO A 25 -6.76 8.34 9.14
N ASP A 26 -8.05 8.39 8.82
CA ASP A 26 -8.97 7.25 8.99
C ASP A 26 -8.59 6.09 8.07
N ARG A 27 -8.13 6.40 6.85
CA ARG A 27 -7.63 5.40 5.91
C ARG A 27 -6.35 4.73 6.41
N TRP A 28 -5.38 5.51 6.94
CA TRP A 28 -4.15 4.96 7.51
C TRP A 28 -4.43 4.09 8.74
N ASP A 29 -5.33 4.54 9.62
CA ASP A 29 -5.76 3.76 10.80
C ASP A 29 -6.42 2.44 10.38
N ALA A 30 -7.32 2.47 9.40
CA ALA A 30 -7.95 1.27 8.87
C ALA A 30 -6.95 0.29 8.25
N LEU A 31 -5.99 0.77 7.44
CA LEU A 31 -4.94 -0.05 6.85
C LEU A 31 -4.03 -0.67 7.93
N SER A 32 -3.65 0.12 8.94
CA SER A 32 -2.83 -0.37 10.05
C SER A 32 -3.55 -1.47 10.83
N ARG A 33 -4.82 -1.28 11.17
CA ARG A 33 -5.64 -2.29 11.88
C ARG A 33 -5.77 -3.60 11.12
N LEU A 34 -5.83 -3.53 9.79
CA LEU A 34 -6.02 -4.72 8.95
C LEU A 34 -4.71 -5.45 8.67
N TYR A 35 -3.62 -4.73 8.41
CA TYR A 35 -2.46 -5.31 7.76
C TYR A 35 -1.16 -5.22 8.56
N ASP A 36 -1.08 -4.41 9.63
CA ASP A 36 0.18 -4.26 10.35
C ASP A 36 0.61 -5.54 11.06
N GLU A 37 -0.28 -6.22 11.77
CA GLU A 37 0.09 -7.45 12.46
C GLU A 37 0.45 -8.60 11.49
N PRO A 38 -0.25 -8.83 10.36
CA PRO A 38 0.24 -9.70 9.31
C PRO A 38 1.64 -9.35 8.80
N THR A 39 1.90 -8.08 8.49
CA THR A 39 3.21 -7.59 8.04
C THR A 39 4.29 -7.80 9.12
N PHE A 40 4.01 -7.44 10.38
CA PHE A 40 4.96 -7.62 11.48
C PHE A 40 5.31 -9.09 11.72
N ARG A 41 4.35 -9.99 11.49
CA ARG A 41 4.61 -11.44 11.52
C ARG A 41 5.62 -11.85 10.45
N ARG A 42 5.51 -11.30 9.21
CA ARG A 42 6.52 -11.53 8.17
C ARG A 42 7.92 -11.11 8.63
N PHE A 43 8.02 -9.93 9.24
CA PHE A 43 9.32 -9.43 9.74
C PHE A 43 9.89 -10.28 10.88
N ARG A 44 9.05 -10.80 11.77
CA ARG A 44 9.48 -11.76 12.81
C ARG A 44 9.94 -13.09 12.19
N ASP A 45 9.20 -13.60 11.20
CA ASP A 45 9.51 -14.85 10.49
C ASP A 45 10.88 -14.76 9.78
N VAL A 46 11.23 -13.62 9.18
CA VAL A 46 12.56 -13.41 8.56
C VAL A 46 13.66 -13.12 9.59
N GLY A 47 13.32 -13.01 10.85
CA GLY A 47 14.27 -12.83 11.94
C GLY A 47 14.87 -11.43 12.03
N ILE A 48 14.01 -10.39 11.89
CA ILE A 48 14.43 -9.00 12.14
C ILE A 48 15.12 -8.88 13.50
N ARG A 49 16.20 -8.10 13.58
CA ARG A 49 17.00 -7.99 14.78
C ARG A 49 17.65 -6.62 14.94
N PRO A 50 18.10 -6.29 16.18
CA PRO A 50 18.82 -5.07 16.45
C PRO A 50 20.03 -4.86 15.52
N GLY A 51 20.24 -3.61 15.13
CA GLY A 51 21.34 -3.19 14.26
C GLY A 51 21.04 -3.24 12.75
N TRP A 52 19.90 -3.81 12.33
CA TRP A 52 19.54 -3.84 10.90
C TRP A 52 19.26 -2.45 10.34
N ARG A 53 19.54 -2.31 9.06
CA ARG A 53 19.17 -1.14 8.26
C ARG A 53 17.99 -1.50 7.37
N CYS A 54 16.85 -0.89 7.64
CA CYS A 54 15.61 -1.15 6.94
C CYS A 54 15.22 0.04 6.05
N LEU A 55 14.55 -0.26 4.93
CA LEU A 55 13.93 0.72 4.05
C LEU A 55 12.44 0.42 3.96
N GLU A 56 11.63 1.43 4.20
CA GLU A 56 10.18 1.42 4.00
C GLU A 56 9.83 2.31 2.83
N ILE A 57 9.23 1.76 1.78
CA ILE A 57 8.80 2.48 0.58
C ILE A 57 7.31 2.76 0.65
N GLY A 58 6.90 4.03 0.45
CA GLY A 58 5.50 4.42 0.56
C GLY A 58 5.00 4.28 1.99
N ALA A 59 5.74 4.82 2.94
CA ALA A 59 5.52 4.59 4.37
C ALA A 59 4.19 5.18 4.90
N GLY A 60 3.52 6.06 4.16
CA GLY A 60 2.20 6.59 4.47
C GLY A 60 2.07 7.18 5.86
N GLY A 61 1.23 6.57 6.71
CA GLY A 61 1.03 6.97 8.10
C GLY A 61 2.18 6.61 9.04
N GLY A 62 3.14 5.78 8.60
CA GLY A 62 4.37 5.46 9.33
C GLY A 62 4.27 4.37 10.37
N SER A 63 3.17 3.65 10.49
CA SER A 63 2.99 2.57 11.49
C SER A 63 4.05 1.48 11.34
N VAL A 64 4.29 1.02 10.12
CA VAL A 64 5.32 0.01 9.82
C VAL A 64 6.72 0.56 10.09
N ALA A 65 7.02 1.79 9.64
CA ALA A 65 8.32 2.42 9.87
C ALA A 65 8.64 2.60 11.36
N GLY A 66 7.64 3.01 12.15
CA GLY A 66 7.78 3.14 13.61
C GLY A 66 8.06 1.79 14.27
N TRP A 67 7.29 0.76 13.94
CA TRP A 67 7.51 -0.59 14.44
C TRP A 67 8.90 -1.14 14.07
N LEU A 68 9.32 -0.99 12.80
CA LEU A 68 10.65 -1.38 12.36
C LEU A 68 11.75 -0.69 13.18
N ALA A 69 11.60 0.62 13.45
CA ALA A 69 12.56 1.38 14.23
C ALA A 69 12.71 0.87 15.68
N GLU A 70 11.61 0.44 16.29
CA GLU A 70 11.63 -0.22 17.60
C GLU A 70 12.38 -1.55 17.54
N GLN A 71 12.11 -2.39 16.55
CA GLN A 71 12.73 -3.71 16.44
C GLN A 71 14.24 -3.65 16.17
N VAL A 72 14.69 -2.74 15.32
CA VAL A 72 16.12 -2.62 15.01
C VAL A 72 16.89 -1.87 16.10
N GLY A 73 16.20 -1.19 16.99
CA GLY A 73 16.78 -0.50 18.15
C GLY A 73 17.77 0.61 17.79
N PRO A 74 18.45 1.20 18.79
CA PRO A 74 19.29 2.39 18.59
C PRO A 74 20.56 2.13 17.75
N ALA A 75 21.02 0.89 17.64
CA ALA A 75 22.13 0.50 16.77
C ALA A 75 21.70 0.29 15.30
N GLY A 76 20.41 0.14 15.06
CA GLY A 76 19.83 0.00 13.73
C GLY A 76 19.38 1.33 13.14
N ARG A 77 18.82 1.29 11.93
CA ARG A 77 18.30 2.48 11.26
C ARG A 77 17.17 2.12 10.31
N VAL A 78 16.11 2.90 10.33
CA VAL A 78 15.03 2.81 9.36
C VAL A 78 15.02 4.06 8.49
N THR A 79 14.99 3.89 7.19
CA THR A 79 14.69 4.96 6.24
C THR A 79 13.25 4.78 5.76
N ALA A 80 12.38 5.71 6.10
CA ALA A 80 11.00 5.74 5.63
C ALA A 80 10.87 6.77 4.50
N THR A 81 10.31 6.35 3.38
CA THR A 81 10.17 7.19 2.19
C THR A 81 8.72 7.27 1.75
N ASP A 82 8.33 8.46 1.32
CA ASP A 82 7.04 8.73 0.70
C ASP A 82 7.12 9.96 -0.19
N LEU A 83 6.14 10.17 -1.08
CA LEU A 83 5.97 11.42 -1.82
C LEU A 83 5.47 12.54 -0.90
N ASP A 84 4.69 12.18 0.12
CA ASP A 84 4.17 13.09 1.15
C ASP A 84 4.60 12.63 2.55
N THR A 85 5.53 13.36 3.14
CA THR A 85 6.14 13.02 4.43
C THR A 85 5.47 13.65 5.64
N ARG A 86 4.40 14.43 5.47
CA ARG A 86 3.75 15.19 6.55
C ARG A 86 3.31 14.33 7.74
N TRP A 87 2.91 13.08 7.49
CA TRP A 87 2.51 12.13 8.52
C TRP A 87 3.71 11.49 9.20
N LEU A 88 4.75 11.16 8.43
CA LEU A 88 5.99 10.56 8.91
C LEU A 88 6.79 11.52 9.80
N GLU A 89 6.77 12.81 9.49
CA GLU A 89 7.49 13.85 10.24
C GLU A 89 6.97 14.04 11.68
N ARG A 90 5.76 13.53 11.96
CA ARG A 90 5.20 13.50 13.32
C ARG A 90 5.80 12.40 14.19
N LEU A 91 6.46 11.42 13.59
CA LEU A 91 7.12 10.33 14.29
C LEU A 91 8.48 10.80 14.80
N GLN A 92 8.57 11.08 16.10
CA GLN A 92 9.82 11.48 16.73
C GLN A 92 10.58 10.25 17.23
N VAL A 93 11.16 9.47 16.31
CA VAL A 93 11.91 8.25 16.62
C VAL A 93 13.37 8.45 16.23
N PRO A 94 14.33 8.36 17.16
CA PRO A 94 15.74 8.78 16.93
C PRO A 94 16.48 8.04 15.82
N ASN A 95 16.14 6.76 15.58
CA ASN A 95 16.76 5.93 14.55
C ASN A 95 15.91 5.82 13.26
N LEU A 96 14.87 6.65 13.12
CA LEU A 96 14.04 6.78 11.93
C LEU A 96 14.48 8.00 11.11
N ILE A 97 14.80 7.77 9.85
CA ILE A 97 15.08 8.83 8.87
C ILE A 97 13.90 8.93 7.93
N VAL A 98 13.20 10.05 7.96
CA VAL A 98 12.12 10.37 7.02
C VAL A 98 12.71 11.07 5.81
N ARG A 99 12.32 10.65 4.60
CA ARG A 99 12.73 11.28 3.35
C ARG A 99 11.56 11.38 2.37
N ARG A 100 11.34 12.57 1.85
CA ARG A 100 10.55 12.72 0.63
C ARG A 100 11.34 12.10 -0.52
N HIS A 101 10.75 11.11 -1.20
CA HIS A 101 11.43 10.33 -2.22
C HIS A 101 10.44 9.79 -3.24
N ASP A 102 10.67 10.08 -4.49
CA ASP A 102 9.94 9.51 -5.62
C ASP A 102 10.66 8.25 -6.10
N ILE A 103 10.14 7.07 -5.73
CA ILE A 103 10.76 5.79 -6.11
C ILE A 103 10.82 5.60 -7.64
N THR A 104 10.05 6.33 -8.42
CA THR A 104 10.11 6.25 -9.89
C THR A 104 11.32 6.99 -10.47
N ARG A 105 11.86 8.00 -9.79
CA ARG A 105 12.89 8.91 -10.29
C ARG A 105 14.16 8.94 -9.46
N ASP A 106 14.02 8.90 -8.14
CA ASP A 106 15.13 9.09 -7.23
C ASP A 106 15.99 7.83 -7.08
N ARG A 107 17.25 8.02 -6.79
CA ARG A 107 18.20 6.92 -6.64
C ARG A 107 18.20 6.37 -5.23
N LEU A 108 18.24 5.06 -5.10
CA LEU A 108 18.51 4.36 -3.86
C LEU A 108 20.00 4.02 -3.74
N PRO A 109 20.55 4.01 -2.52
CA PRO A 109 21.90 3.55 -2.28
C PRO A 109 22.02 2.05 -2.54
N VAL A 110 23.13 1.61 -3.12
CA VAL A 110 23.38 0.19 -3.44
C VAL A 110 23.89 -0.55 -2.20
N LEU A 111 23.52 -1.84 -2.06
CA LEU A 111 24.01 -2.77 -1.02
C LEU A 111 23.94 -2.18 0.41
N THR A 112 22.83 -1.55 0.74
CA THR A 112 22.70 -0.76 1.97
C THR A 112 21.78 -1.39 2.99
N TYR A 113 20.71 -2.04 2.56
CA TYR A 113 19.62 -2.46 3.45
C TYR A 113 19.63 -3.96 3.71
N ASP A 114 19.36 -4.32 4.95
CA ASP A 114 19.19 -5.70 5.40
C ASP A 114 17.74 -6.18 5.14
N LEU A 115 16.78 -5.23 5.16
CA LEU A 115 15.38 -5.47 4.83
C LEU A 115 14.81 -4.27 4.07
N ILE A 116 14.08 -4.55 2.99
CA ILE A 116 13.27 -3.56 2.26
C ILE A 116 11.83 -4.04 2.30
N HIS A 117 10.92 -3.14 2.68
CA HIS A 117 9.48 -3.37 2.66
C HIS A 117 8.78 -2.36 1.77
N CYS A 118 7.71 -2.83 1.11
CA CYS A 118 6.83 -2.01 0.29
C CYS A 118 5.42 -2.61 0.33
N ARG A 119 4.43 -1.81 0.74
CA ARG A 119 3.04 -2.25 0.82
C ARG A 119 2.11 -1.28 0.09
N LEU A 120 1.33 -1.81 -0.88
CA LEU A 120 0.31 -1.08 -1.65
C LEU A 120 0.87 0.14 -2.40
N VAL A 121 2.01 -0.02 -3.05
CA VAL A 121 2.69 1.02 -3.83
C VAL A 121 2.97 0.58 -5.25
N LEU A 122 3.57 -0.60 -5.43
CA LEU A 122 4.12 -1.02 -6.72
C LEU A 122 3.04 -1.20 -7.79
N SER A 123 1.87 -1.72 -7.41
CA SER A 123 0.73 -1.90 -8.32
C SER A 123 0.25 -0.58 -8.95
N HIS A 124 0.51 0.55 -8.32
CA HIS A 124 0.16 1.88 -8.83
C HIS A 124 1.22 2.50 -9.76
N LEU A 125 2.34 1.83 -9.97
CA LEU A 125 3.48 2.40 -10.68
C LEU A 125 3.70 1.69 -12.03
N PRO A 126 3.76 2.44 -13.15
CA PRO A 126 3.86 1.85 -14.49
C PRO A 126 5.15 1.05 -14.73
N GLU A 127 6.20 1.33 -13.97
CA GLU A 127 7.51 0.68 -14.09
C GLU A 127 7.85 -0.21 -12.88
N ALA A 128 6.85 -0.90 -12.33
CA ALA A 128 7.00 -1.70 -11.11
C ALA A 128 8.19 -2.67 -11.16
N GLU A 129 8.41 -3.36 -12.27
CA GLU A 129 9.53 -4.30 -12.43
C GLU A 129 10.90 -3.61 -12.39
N ALA A 130 11.06 -2.47 -13.06
CA ALA A 130 12.29 -1.69 -13.00
C ALA A 130 12.55 -1.11 -11.60
N ILE A 131 11.48 -0.81 -10.86
CA ILE A 131 11.57 -0.40 -9.46
C ILE A 131 12.03 -1.57 -8.60
N ILE A 132 11.45 -2.76 -8.77
CA ILE A 132 11.88 -3.98 -8.08
C ILE A 132 13.38 -4.22 -8.31
N ASP A 133 13.88 -4.07 -9.54
CA ASP A 133 15.32 -4.21 -9.84
C ASP A 133 16.18 -3.20 -9.06
N ARG A 134 15.67 -1.98 -8.84
CA ARG A 134 16.36 -0.97 -8.00
C ARG A 134 16.35 -1.34 -6.52
N LEU A 135 15.24 -1.86 -6.01
CA LEU A 135 15.16 -2.37 -4.64
C LEU A 135 16.15 -3.52 -4.42
N ILE A 136 16.24 -4.46 -5.38
CA ILE A 136 17.17 -5.59 -5.32
C ILE A 136 18.63 -5.12 -5.26
N ARG A 137 19.01 -4.11 -6.07
CA ARG A 137 20.35 -3.53 -6.02
C ARG A 137 20.66 -2.84 -4.69
N SER A 138 19.65 -2.33 -4.02
CA SER A 138 19.78 -1.67 -2.70
C SER A 138 19.90 -2.64 -1.54
N LEU A 139 19.47 -3.89 -1.72
CA LEU A 139 19.63 -4.95 -0.72
C LEU A 139 21.09 -5.42 -0.64
N ARG A 140 21.54 -5.64 0.57
CA ARG A 140 22.77 -6.38 0.87
C ARG A 140 22.65 -7.84 0.42
N PRO A 141 23.77 -8.55 0.21
CA PRO A 141 23.76 -10.00 0.13
C PRO A 141 23.01 -10.60 1.33
N ARG A 142 22.15 -11.58 1.09
CA ARG A 142 21.26 -12.19 2.10
C ARG A 142 20.23 -11.24 2.74
N GLY A 143 20.03 -10.04 2.20
CA GLY A 143 18.98 -9.13 2.60
C GLY A 143 17.58 -9.63 2.21
N TRP A 144 16.57 -9.15 2.89
CA TRP A 144 15.18 -9.55 2.70
C TRP A 144 14.38 -8.48 1.95
N LEU A 145 13.57 -8.92 1.02
CA LEU A 145 12.55 -8.11 0.34
C LEU A 145 11.17 -8.61 0.75
N VAL A 146 10.33 -7.73 1.25
CA VAL A 146 8.94 -8.01 1.61
C VAL A 146 8.05 -7.09 0.80
N LEU A 147 7.26 -7.66 -0.10
CA LEU A 147 6.33 -6.94 -0.97
C LEU A 147 4.91 -7.39 -0.68
N GLU A 148 4.01 -6.43 -0.47
CA GLU A 148 2.62 -6.69 -0.11
C GLU A 148 1.69 -5.85 -1.00
N GLU A 149 0.93 -6.50 -1.86
CA GLU A 149 0.04 -5.84 -2.81
C GLU A 149 -1.32 -6.52 -2.86
N PHE A 150 -2.36 -5.77 -3.18
CA PHE A 150 -3.66 -6.34 -3.49
C PHE A 150 -3.64 -7.02 -4.86
N ASP A 151 -4.34 -8.14 -4.96
CA ASP A 151 -4.63 -8.81 -6.22
C ASP A 151 -6.15 -8.86 -6.43
N THR A 152 -6.60 -8.32 -7.54
CA THR A 152 -8.01 -8.31 -7.92
C THR A 152 -8.36 -9.43 -8.92
N GLY A 153 -7.38 -10.24 -9.33
CA GLY A 153 -7.59 -11.41 -10.20
C GLY A 153 -8.32 -12.57 -9.51
N TYR A 154 -8.45 -12.52 -8.18
CA TYR A 154 -9.26 -13.47 -7.42
C TYR A 154 -10.67 -12.94 -7.22
N PRO A 155 -11.70 -13.83 -7.26
CA PRO A 155 -13.07 -13.38 -7.23
C PRO A 155 -13.40 -12.64 -5.93
N ASP A 156 -14.09 -11.70 -5.98
CA ASP A 156 -14.89 -10.87 -6.81
C ASP A 156 -15.81 -10.04 -5.96
N GLY A 157 -15.59 -8.77 -6.02
CA GLY A 157 -16.49 -7.85 -5.41
C GLY A 157 -16.32 -7.72 -3.89
N ALA A 158 -16.90 -6.66 -3.39
CA ALA A 158 -16.91 -6.37 -1.95
C ALA A 158 -17.70 -7.41 -1.15
N CYS A 159 -18.75 -7.99 -1.75
CA CYS A 159 -19.59 -9.02 -1.15
C CYS A 159 -19.58 -10.29 -2.03
N PRO A 160 -18.88 -11.35 -1.63
CA PRO A 160 -18.93 -12.63 -2.33
C PRO A 160 -20.34 -13.24 -2.28
N ARG A 161 -20.84 -13.73 -3.43
CA ARG A 161 -22.17 -14.32 -3.55
C ARG A 161 -23.30 -13.40 -3.06
N PRO A 162 -23.48 -12.22 -3.66
CA PRO A 162 -24.48 -11.24 -3.22
C PRO A 162 -25.89 -11.81 -3.35
N ARG A 163 -26.75 -11.56 -2.36
CA ARG A 163 -28.13 -12.03 -2.29
C ARG A 163 -29.14 -10.89 -2.18
N THR A 164 -28.68 -9.71 -1.83
CA THR A 164 -29.52 -8.52 -1.60
C THR A 164 -29.08 -7.38 -2.50
N GLU A 165 -29.98 -6.45 -2.78
CA GLU A 165 -29.65 -5.28 -3.60
C GLU A 165 -28.52 -4.42 -2.99
N ARG A 166 -28.44 -4.32 -1.67
CA ARG A 166 -27.33 -3.63 -1.00
C ARG A 166 -25.96 -4.29 -1.26
N GLU A 167 -25.91 -5.63 -1.32
CA GLU A 167 -24.69 -6.38 -1.61
C GLU A 167 -24.30 -6.24 -3.11
N HIS A 168 -25.29 -6.28 -4.02
CA HIS A 168 -25.07 -6.00 -5.44
C HIS A 168 -24.58 -4.56 -5.65
N ARG A 169 -25.16 -3.58 -4.95
CA ARG A 169 -24.70 -2.19 -4.97
C ARG A 169 -23.25 -2.06 -4.50
N ALA A 170 -22.89 -2.70 -3.39
CA ALA A 170 -21.51 -2.72 -2.89
C ALA A 170 -20.53 -3.26 -3.95
N ASN A 171 -20.90 -4.31 -4.66
CA ASN A 171 -20.07 -4.87 -5.73
C ASN A 171 -19.94 -3.91 -6.93
N ARG A 172 -21.02 -3.26 -7.36
CA ARG A 172 -20.95 -2.25 -8.44
C ARG A 172 -20.04 -1.07 -8.06
N ILE A 173 -20.10 -0.60 -6.83
CA ILE A 173 -19.25 0.50 -6.35
C ILE A 173 -17.78 0.05 -6.29
N ARG A 174 -17.51 -1.16 -5.80
CA ARG A 174 -16.16 -1.72 -5.78
C ARG A 174 -15.60 -1.89 -7.20
N GLU A 175 -16.40 -2.37 -8.13
CA GLU A 175 -16.02 -2.50 -9.53
C GLU A 175 -15.69 -1.13 -10.15
N ALA A 176 -16.53 -0.13 -9.95
CA ALA A 176 -16.28 1.23 -10.42
C ALA A 176 -14.98 1.81 -9.82
N PHE A 177 -14.74 1.59 -8.53
CA PHE A 177 -13.52 2.01 -7.86
C PHE A 177 -12.28 1.31 -8.45
N THR A 178 -12.34 0.00 -8.68
CA THR A 178 -11.28 -0.79 -9.32
C THR A 178 -10.96 -0.25 -10.72
N GLN A 179 -11.98 -0.04 -11.55
CA GLN A 179 -11.85 0.52 -12.90
C GLN A 179 -11.21 1.93 -12.90
N LEU A 180 -11.52 2.76 -11.90
CA LEU A 180 -10.88 4.07 -11.74
C LEU A 180 -9.38 3.96 -11.44
N ILE A 181 -8.98 3.00 -10.64
CA ILE A 181 -7.56 2.75 -10.32
C ILE A 181 -6.83 2.22 -11.56
N GLU A 182 -7.40 1.23 -12.27
CA GLU A 182 -6.84 0.68 -13.51
C GLU A 182 -6.71 1.73 -14.61
N LYS A 183 -7.72 2.60 -14.78
CA LYS A 183 -7.70 3.72 -15.73
C LYS A 183 -6.56 4.70 -15.46
N ARG A 184 -6.05 4.75 -14.25
CA ARG A 184 -4.87 5.54 -13.86
C ARG A 184 -3.55 4.78 -14.03
N GLY A 185 -3.60 3.57 -14.60
CA GLY A 185 -2.43 2.77 -14.96
C GLY A 185 -1.98 1.79 -13.89
N ALA A 186 -2.78 1.55 -12.85
CA ALA A 186 -2.46 0.53 -11.88
C ALA A 186 -2.55 -0.88 -12.46
N ASP A 187 -1.59 -1.73 -12.14
CA ASP A 187 -1.59 -3.15 -12.44
C ASP A 187 -2.02 -3.95 -11.21
N LEU A 188 -3.31 -4.20 -11.12
CA LEU A 188 -3.94 -4.89 -9.99
C LEU A 188 -3.75 -6.41 -9.99
N THR A 189 -2.95 -6.94 -10.95
CA THR A 189 -2.54 -8.35 -11.02
C THR A 189 -1.05 -8.53 -10.75
N LEU A 190 -0.33 -7.45 -10.45
CA LEU A 190 1.10 -7.50 -10.16
C LEU A 190 1.43 -8.48 -9.03
N ALA A 191 0.60 -8.49 -7.97
CA ALA A 191 0.87 -9.29 -6.78
C ALA A 191 1.03 -10.78 -7.06
N SER A 192 0.17 -11.37 -7.90
CA SER A 192 0.25 -12.79 -8.28
C SER A 192 1.48 -13.12 -9.15
N ARG A 193 2.08 -12.12 -9.81
CA ARG A 193 3.31 -12.29 -10.63
C ARG A 193 4.60 -12.11 -9.85
N LEU A 194 4.56 -11.44 -8.68
CA LEU A 194 5.75 -11.15 -7.87
C LEU A 194 6.60 -12.40 -7.56
N PRO A 195 6.02 -13.58 -7.22
CA PRO A 195 6.83 -14.77 -6.92
C PRO A 195 7.71 -15.19 -8.08
N ALA A 196 7.15 -15.27 -9.30
CA ALA A 196 7.90 -15.62 -10.50
C ALA A 196 8.95 -14.54 -10.84
N LEU A 197 8.55 -13.26 -10.78
CA LEU A 197 9.44 -12.13 -11.02
C LEU A 197 10.68 -12.15 -10.09
N LEU A 198 10.52 -12.50 -8.83
CA LEU A 198 11.62 -12.57 -7.87
C LEU A 198 12.46 -13.82 -8.05
N ALA A 199 11.85 -14.97 -8.37
CA ALA A 199 12.58 -16.18 -8.68
C ALA A 199 13.51 -16.02 -9.90
N ASP A 200 13.01 -15.38 -10.97
CA ASP A 200 13.80 -15.09 -12.18
C ASP A 200 14.96 -14.11 -11.91
N ARG A 201 14.89 -13.33 -10.84
CA ARG A 201 15.93 -12.40 -10.39
C ARG A 201 16.92 -12.99 -9.38
N GLY A 202 16.89 -14.31 -9.18
CA GLY A 202 17.85 -15.04 -8.37
C GLY A 202 17.66 -14.89 -6.87
N PHE A 203 16.42 -14.79 -6.38
CA PHE A 203 16.16 -14.90 -4.95
C PHE A 203 16.21 -16.36 -4.48
N GLU A 204 16.81 -16.59 -3.31
CA GLU A 204 17.04 -17.92 -2.74
C GLU A 204 15.77 -18.55 -2.17
N ALA A 205 14.97 -17.77 -1.49
CA ALA A 205 13.73 -18.21 -0.89
C ALA A 205 12.63 -17.22 -1.25
N VAL A 206 11.55 -17.73 -1.80
CA VAL A 206 10.35 -16.92 -2.09
C VAL A 206 9.19 -17.60 -1.38
N GLU A 207 8.71 -16.96 -0.32
CA GLU A 207 7.51 -17.40 0.41
C GLU A 207 6.34 -16.48 0.04
N VAL A 208 5.19 -17.10 -0.22
CA VAL A 208 3.98 -16.37 -0.59
C VAL A 208 2.87 -16.69 0.39
N ARG A 209 2.17 -15.68 0.85
CA ARG A 209 0.92 -15.84 1.61
C ARG A 209 -0.13 -14.89 1.07
N GLY A 210 -1.37 -15.40 0.94
CA GLY A 210 -2.53 -14.60 0.61
C GLY A 210 -3.50 -14.57 1.78
N SER A 211 -4.13 -13.43 2.03
CA SER A 211 -5.20 -13.30 3.03
C SER A 211 -6.33 -12.43 2.50
N PHE A 212 -7.55 -12.77 2.93
CA PHE A 212 -8.73 -11.94 2.78
C PHE A 212 -9.10 -11.37 4.14
N GLU A 213 -9.25 -10.06 4.20
CA GLU A 213 -9.66 -9.37 5.41
C GLU A 213 -11.17 -9.07 5.38
N SER A 214 -11.81 -9.17 6.55
CA SER A 214 -13.23 -8.87 6.76
C SER A 214 -13.44 -8.17 8.11
N GLY A 215 -14.66 -7.72 8.38
CA GLY A 215 -15.01 -7.18 9.70
C GLY A 215 -14.93 -5.65 9.80
N PRO A 216 -14.83 -5.10 11.03
CA PRO A 216 -14.94 -3.66 11.27
C PRO A 216 -13.90 -2.81 10.54
N GLY A 217 -12.64 -3.25 10.49
CA GLY A 217 -11.55 -2.55 9.80
C GLY A 217 -11.81 -2.40 8.30
N VAL A 218 -12.39 -3.44 7.67
CA VAL A 218 -12.75 -3.40 6.24
C VAL A 218 -13.82 -2.33 6.00
N ARG A 219 -14.82 -2.23 6.86
CA ARG A 219 -15.87 -1.19 6.73
C ARG A 219 -15.33 0.23 6.91
N LEU A 220 -14.34 0.41 7.79
CA LEU A 220 -13.65 1.71 7.94
C LEU A 220 -12.86 2.06 6.68
N LEU A 221 -12.10 1.10 6.14
CA LEU A 221 -11.33 1.31 4.92
C LEU A 221 -12.24 1.56 3.71
N GLU A 222 -13.33 0.81 3.59
CA GLU A 222 -14.32 1.00 2.53
C GLU A 222 -14.94 2.40 2.59
N ARG A 223 -15.35 2.85 3.79
CA ARG A 223 -15.85 4.20 4.00
C ARG A 223 -14.83 5.25 3.55
N ALA A 224 -13.62 5.19 4.05
CA ALA A 224 -12.57 6.15 3.72
C ALA A 224 -12.27 6.20 2.21
N ASN A 225 -12.20 5.04 1.55
CA ASN A 225 -11.97 4.95 0.11
C ASN A 225 -13.13 5.55 -0.70
N VAL A 226 -14.38 5.22 -0.35
CA VAL A 226 -15.57 5.72 -1.05
C VAL A 226 -15.74 7.22 -0.84
N GLU A 227 -15.55 7.72 0.37
CA GLU A 227 -15.62 9.15 0.67
C GLU A 227 -14.54 9.94 -0.07
N GLN A 228 -13.32 9.43 -0.11
CA GLN A 228 -12.19 10.06 -0.79
C GLN A 228 -12.35 10.05 -2.33
N ALA A 229 -12.89 8.98 -2.88
CA ALA A 229 -13.12 8.84 -4.33
C ALA A 229 -14.51 9.28 -4.78
N ARG A 230 -15.32 9.91 -3.92
CA ARG A 230 -16.75 10.19 -4.15
C ARG A 230 -17.02 10.89 -5.48
N ASP A 231 -16.35 12.00 -5.74
CA ASP A 231 -16.60 12.80 -6.94
C ASP A 231 -16.16 12.05 -8.21
N GLU A 232 -15.09 11.27 -8.12
CA GLU A 232 -14.60 10.43 -9.21
C GLU A 232 -15.55 9.27 -9.50
N LEU A 233 -16.10 8.63 -8.49
CA LEU A 233 -17.09 7.58 -8.61
C LEU A 233 -18.38 8.13 -9.26
N ILE A 234 -18.81 9.33 -8.88
CA ILE A 234 -19.95 10.00 -9.51
C ILE A 234 -19.65 10.30 -10.98
N ALA A 235 -18.48 10.83 -11.29
CA ALA A 235 -18.05 11.09 -12.66
C ALA A 235 -17.94 9.80 -13.50
N HIS A 236 -17.70 8.66 -12.83
CA HIS A 236 -17.65 7.33 -13.44
C HIS A 236 -19.02 6.65 -13.60
N GLY A 237 -20.10 7.31 -13.15
CA GLY A 237 -21.47 6.84 -13.36
C GLY A 237 -22.16 6.23 -12.13
N VAL A 238 -21.50 6.21 -10.97
CA VAL A 238 -22.16 5.83 -9.71
C VAL A 238 -23.03 6.98 -9.22
N THR A 239 -24.29 6.71 -8.88
CA THR A 239 -25.17 7.77 -8.40
C THR A 239 -24.83 8.20 -6.98
N ARG A 240 -25.06 9.49 -6.65
CA ARG A 240 -24.91 9.99 -5.28
C ARG A 240 -25.76 9.19 -4.29
N ALA A 241 -27.00 8.86 -4.69
CA ALA A 241 -27.93 8.08 -3.88
C ALA A 241 -27.39 6.66 -3.57
N ASP A 242 -26.74 6.01 -4.55
CA ASP A 242 -26.12 4.70 -4.32
C ASP A 242 -24.93 4.77 -3.37
N LEU A 243 -24.09 5.84 -3.47
CA LEU A 243 -22.97 6.04 -2.54
C LEU A 243 -23.46 6.29 -1.12
N ASP A 244 -24.46 7.18 -0.93
CA ASP A 244 -25.01 7.47 0.39
C ASP A 244 -25.64 6.22 1.01
N ALA A 245 -26.47 5.49 0.25
CA ALA A 245 -27.09 4.24 0.71
C ALA A 245 -26.03 3.15 1.00
N HIS A 246 -24.94 3.09 0.24
CA HIS A 246 -23.84 2.15 0.52
C HIS A 246 -23.16 2.45 1.85
N LEU A 247 -22.83 3.72 2.10
CA LEU A 247 -22.20 4.16 3.35
C LEU A 247 -23.09 3.90 4.58
N ASP A 248 -24.42 4.06 4.43
CA ASP A 248 -25.39 3.74 5.49
C ASP A 248 -25.52 2.23 5.73
N ASP A 249 -25.35 1.42 4.70
CA ASP A 249 -25.45 -0.04 4.78
C ASP A 249 -24.16 -0.72 5.26
N LEU A 250 -23.00 -0.03 5.31
CA LEU A 250 -21.72 -0.62 5.70
C LEU A 250 -21.77 -1.51 6.96
N PRO A 251 -22.49 -1.14 8.04
CA PRO A 251 -22.56 -1.99 9.24
C PRO A 251 -23.18 -3.37 8.98
N ARG A 252 -23.97 -3.51 7.92
CA ARG A 252 -24.74 -4.72 7.59
C ARG A 252 -24.14 -5.53 6.43
N LEU A 253 -23.12 -4.98 5.76
CA LEU A 253 -22.50 -5.63 4.61
C LEU A 253 -21.43 -6.65 5.02
N PRO A 254 -21.44 -7.86 4.43
CA PRO A 254 -20.41 -8.88 4.63
C PRO A 254 -19.21 -8.61 3.72
N LEU A 255 -18.57 -7.47 3.92
CA LEU A 255 -17.48 -7.02 3.04
C LEU A 255 -16.22 -7.87 3.19
N LEU A 256 -15.58 -8.15 2.06
CA LEU A 256 -14.19 -8.62 1.98
C LEU A 256 -13.32 -7.58 1.26
N MET A 257 -12.07 -7.48 1.68
CA MET A 257 -11.05 -6.79 0.88
C MET A 257 -10.55 -7.70 -0.25
N PRO A 258 -9.99 -7.12 -1.34
CA PRO A 258 -9.21 -7.89 -2.29
C PRO A 258 -8.14 -8.70 -1.56
N MET A 259 -7.70 -9.82 -2.17
CA MET A 259 -6.68 -10.64 -1.55
C MET A 259 -5.38 -9.85 -1.39
N MET A 260 -4.88 -9.72 -0.17
CA MET A 260 -3.54 -9.22 0.08
C MET A 260 -2.55 -10.36 -0.15
N ILE A 261 -1.67 -10.20 -1.12
CA ILE A 261 -0.56 -11.13 -1.37
C ILE A 261 0.70 -10.53 -0.75
N SER A 262 1.28 -11.25 0.20
CA SER A 262 2.56 -10.94 0.83
C SER A 262 3.62 -11.89 0.29
N VAL A 263 4.64 -11.33 -0.35
CA VAL A 263 5.79 -12.08 -0.89
C VAL A 263 7.02 -11.71 -0.10
N VAL A 264 7.65 -12.72 0.49
CA VAL A 264 8.89 -12.60 1.25
C VAL A 264 9.99 -13.31 0.49
N ALA A 265 11.05 -12.61 0.15
CA ALA A 265 12.14 -13.17 -0.63
C ALA A 265 13.50 -12.79 -0.06
N ARG A 266 14.46 -13.74 -0.09
CA ARG A 266 15.81 -13.52 0.38
C ARG A 266 16.79 -13.45 -0.78
N LYS A 267 17.55 -12.36 -0.83
CA LYS A 267 18.58 -12.18 -1.86
C LYS A 267 19.70 -13.19 -1.68
N TRP A 268 20.14 -13.80 -2.80
CA TRP A 268 21.27 -14.72 -2.81
C TRP A 268 22.55 -14.07 -2.27
N PRO A 269 23.53 -14.84 -1.74
CA PRO A 269 24.77 -14.31 -1.15
C PRO A 269 25.78 -13.70 -2.13
N SER A 270 25.47 -13.62 -3.43
CA SER A 270 26.40 -13.09 -4.46
C SER A 270 26.56 -11.58 -4.39
#